data_e6e35fa2b55321945ccb4168070141b3
#
_entry.id   e6e35fa2b55321945ccb4168070141b3
#
_cell.length_a   1.000
_cell.length_b   1.000
_cell.length_c   1.000
_cell.angle_alpha   90.00
_cell.angle_beta   90.00
_cell.angle_gamma   90.00
#
_symmetry.space_group_name_H-M   'P 1'
#
loop_
_entity.id
_entity.type
_entity.pdbx_description
1 polymer ?
#
loop_
_entity_poly.entity_id
_entity_poly.type
_entity_poly.pdbx_seq_one_letter_code
_entity_poly.pdbx_strand_id
1 'polypeptide(L)'
;MKKRPAVSPLTTDHSPLTRPVVGWREWVALPELGIAATKAKIDTGARSSALHAFDVTLFQRRGRTLVRFSVHPIQRRAEPSVTAEAEVLEFRRVKSSGGHVTLRPVIVTEVELLGRRWPIELTLANRDSMGFRMLLGREAVRRRFLIDPGRSYLGGDRGRRRRQKRPSGDGREDSD
;
A
#
# COMPACT_ATOMS: atom_id res chain seq x y z
N MET A 1 38.07 -27.36 -44.41
CA MET A 1 37.83 -27.41 -42.95
C MET A 1 37.20 -26.07 -42.52
N LYS A 2 35.88 -26.02 -42.29
CA LYS A 2 35.16 -24.81 -41.82
C LYS A 2 35.11 -24.80 -40.32
N LYS A 3 35.75 -23.81 -39.68
CA LYS A 3 35.70 -23.60 -38.23
C LYS A 3 34.24 -23.22 -37.79
N ARG A 4 33.68 -24.00 -36.87
CA ARG A 4 32.41 -23.67 -36.20
C ARG A 4 32.66 -22.51 -35.23
N PRO A 5 31.73 -21.50 -35.14
CA PRO A 5 31.84 -20.45 -34.13
C PRO A 5 31.58 -21.01 -32.75
N ALA A 6 32.36 -20.57 -31.77
CA ALA A 6 32.22 -20.90 -30.37
C ALA A 6 30.92 -20.24 -29.83
N VAL A 7 30.06 -21.07 -29.29
CA VAL A 7 28.86 -20.61 -28.56
C VAL A 7 29.33 -20.17 -27.16
N SER A 8 29.21 -18.89 -26.88
CA SER A 8 29.43 -18.34 -25.54
C SER A 8 28.41 -18.95 -24.56
N PRO A 9 28.81 -19.37 -23.35
CA PRO A 9 27.88 -19.86 -22.38
C PRO A 9 26.94 -18.72 -21.94
N LEU A 10 25.63 -18.97 -22.05
CA LEU A 10 24.60 -18.15 -21.43
C LEU A 10 24.85 -18.13 -19.94
N THR A 11 25.33 -17.03 -19.43
CA THR A 11 25.42 -16.78 -17.98
C THR A 11 23.99 -16.64 -17.47
N THR A 12 23.40 -17.71 -16.99
CA THR A 12 22.18 -17.67 -16.19
C THR A 12 22.55 -17.00 -14.88
N ASP A 13 22.21 -15.73 -14.75
CA ASP A 13 22.26 -15.01 -13.47
C ASP A 13 21.26 -15.67 -12.51
N HIS A 14 21.73 -16.64 -11.74
CA HIS A 14 21.03 -17.29 -10.63
C HIS A 14 21.28 -16.53 -9.35
N SER A 15 21.22 -15.20 -9.39
CA SER A 15 21.11 -14.42 -8.18
C SER A 15 19.79 -14.83 -7.49
N PRO A 16 19.83 -15.43 -6.30
CA PRO A 16 18.58 -15.74 -5.60
C PRO A 16 17.92 -14.41 -5.32
N LEU A 17 16.78 -14.16 -5.97
CA LEU A 17 15.92 -13.02 -5.67
C LEU A 17 15.41 -13.20 -4.24
N THR A 18 16.25 -12.81 -3.28
CA THR A 18 15.89 -12.81 -1.87
C THR A 18 14.78 -11.80 -1.70
N ARG A 19 13.55 -12.30 -1.54
CA ARG A 19 12.40 -11.46 -1.26
C ARG A 19 12.60 -10.82 0.10
N PRO A 20 12.43 -9.52 0.24
CA PRO A 20 12.51 -8.89 1.54
C PRO A 20 11.42 -9.42 2.46
N VAL A 21 11.72 -9.46 3.76
CA VAL A 21 10.81 -9.91 4.79
C VAL A 21 10.02 -8.72 5.32
N VAL A 22 8.72 -8.89 5.50
CA VAL A 22 7.81 -7.96 6.19
C VAL A 22 7.22 -8.62 7.42
N GLY A 23 6.85 -7.82 8.42
CA GLY A 23 6.15 -8.30 9.60
C GLY A 23 4.65 -8.50 9.34
N TRP A 24 3.91 -9.00 10.35
CA TRP A 24 2.45 -9.14 10.27
C TRP A 24 1.71 -7.80 10.20
N ARG A 25 2.38 -6.70 10.51
CA ARG A 25 1.92 -5.32 10.37
C ARG A 25 3.08 -4.42 9.97
N GLU A 26 2.80 -3.47 9.08
CA GLU A 26 3.79 -2.55 8.53
C GLU A 26 3.23 -1.14 8.38
N TRP A 27 4.14 -0.16 8.26
CA TRP A 27 3.80 1.17 7.78
C TRP A 27 3.85 1.19 6.27
N VAL A 28 2.77 1.62 5.64
CA VAL A 28 2.66 1.80 4.19
C VAL A 28 2.27 3.24 3.86
N ALA A 29 2.59 3.69 2.65
CA ALA A 29 2.08 4.92 2.08
C ALA A 29 1.15 4.61 0.91
N LEU A 30 0.20 5.51 0.64
CA LEU A 30 -0.65 5.52 -0.54
C LEU A 30 -0.48 6.90 -1.19
N PRO A 31 0.58 7.09 -2.02
CA PRO A 31 0.99 8.42 -2.47
C PRO A 31 -0.08 9.12 -3.30
N GLU A 32 -0.78 8.39 -4.18
CA GLU A 32 -1.83 8.94 -5.04
C GLU A 32 -3.05 9.43 -4.25
N LEU A 33 -3.26 8.90 -3.05
CA LEU A 33 -4.34 9.30 -2.14
C LEU A 33 -3.89 10.36 -1.12
N GLY A 34 -2.65 10.86 -1.23
CA GLY A 34 -2.10 11.82 -0.28
C GLY A 34 -1.82 11.26 1.11
N ILE A 35 -1.83 9.94 1.28
CA ILE A 35 -1.60 9.27 2.57
C ILE A 35 -0.10 8.94 2.70
N ALA A 36 0.62 9.78 3.44
CA ALA A 36 2.06 9.62 3.62
C ALA A 36 2.46 8.40 4.47
N ALA A 37 1.62 7.99 5.42
CA ALA A 37 1.83 6.79 6.22
C ALA A 37 0.54 6.34 6.92
N THR A 38 0.23 5.06 6.82
CA THR A 38 -0.83 4.40 7.59
C THR A 38 -0.36 3.02 8.04
N LYS A 39 -0.92 2.53 9.15
CA LYS A 39 -0.64 1.15 9.61
C LYS A 39 -1.51 0.17 8.84
N ALA A 40 -0.87 -0.77 8.18
CA ALA A 40 -1.53 -1.88 7.50
C ALA A 40 -1.25 -3.20 8.22
N LYS A 41 -2.28 -4.01 8.43
CA LYS A 41 -2.13 -5.41 8.79
C LYS A 41 -1.93 -6.22 7.52
N ILE A 42 -0.92 -7.09 7.49
CA ILE A 42 -0.74 -8.04 6.40
C ILE A 42 -1.74 -9.18 6.59
N ASP A 43 -2.65 -9.34 5.64
CA ASP A 43 -3.75 -10.31 5.74
C ASP A 43 -3.68 -11.32 4.59
N THR A 44 -3.00 -12.43 4.82
CA THR A 44 -2.85 -13.51 3.82
C THR A 44 -4.14 -14.28 3.57
N GLY A 45 -5.10 -14.22 4.49
CA GLY A 45 -6.42 -14.81 4.35
C GLY A 45 -7.34 -14.01 3.42
N ALA A 46 -7.18 -12.68 3.38
CA ALA A 46 -7.92 -11.83 2.47
C ALA A 46 -7.26 -11.80 1.09
N ARG A 47 -8.05 -11.94 0.01
CA ARG A 47 -7.53 -11.82 -1.35
C ARG A 47 -7.07 -10.40 -1.67
N SER A 48 -7.95 -9.41 -1.52
CA SER A 48 -7.73 -8.01 -1.85
C SER A 48 -7.48 -7.17 -0.60
N SER A 49 -6.85 -6.02 -0.81
CA SER A 49 -6.63 -5.04 0.25
C SER A 49 -7.91 -4.25 0.57
N ALA A 50 -7.98 -3.68 1.77
CA ALA A 50 -9.10 -2.86 2.20
C ALA A 50 -8.61 -1.66 3.01
N LEU A 51 -9.24 -0.51 2.79
CA LEU A 51 -8.98 0.75 3.50
C LEU A 51 -10.26 1.19 4.21
N HIS A 52 -10.12 1.58 5.48
CA HIS A 52 -11.21 2.25 6.16
C HIS A 52 -11.44 3.63 5.56
N ALA A 53 -12.63 3.83 5.02
CA ALA A 53 -13.08 5.08 4.43
C ALA A 53 -14.46 5.46 4.98
N PHE A 54 -14.68 6.75 5.16
CA PHE A 54 -15.95 7.34 5.56
C PHE A 54 -16.29 8.51 4.63
N ASP A 55 -17.50 9.06 4.72
CA ASP A 55 -18.03 10.09 3.82
C ASP A 55 -17.89 9.70 2.34
N VAL A 56 -18.17 8.43 2.04
CA VAL A 56 -18.00 7.87 0.70
C VAL A 56 -19.13 8.35 -0.21
N THR A 57 -18.77 9.14 -1.21
CA THR A 57 -19.72 9.72 -2.18
C THR A 57 -19.31 9.35 -3.60
N LEU A 58 -20.27 8.79 -4.35
CA LEU A 58 -20.09 8.46 -5.77
C LEU A 58 -20.56 9.62 -6.64
N PHE A 59 -19.83 9.88 -7.71
CA PHE A 59 -20.20 10.90 -8.70
C PHE A 59 -19.68 10.56 -10.08
N GLN A 60 -20.25 11.21 -11.10
CA GLN A 60 -19.84 11.04 -12.48
C GLN A 60 -18.99 12.23 -12.95
N ARG A 61 -17.89 11.95 -13.65
CA ARG A 61 -17.05 12.95 -14.29
C ARG A 61 -16.56 12.41 -15.63
N ARG A 62 -16.91 13.08 -16.74
CA ARG A 62 -16.51 12.70 -18.11
C ARG A 62 -16.81 11.23 -18.44
N GLY A 63 -18.00 10.74 -18.08
CA GLY A 63 -18.45 9.38 -18.34
C GLY A 63 -17.80 8.29 -17.45
N ARG A 64 -17.00 8.68 -16.45
CA ARG A 64 -16.37 7.75 -15.48
C ARG A 64 -17.03 7.89 -14.12
N THR A 65 -17.16 6.78 -13.43
CA THR A 65 -17.61 6.77 -12.04
C THR A 65 -16.42 7.00 -11.12
N LEU A 66 -16.49 8.05 -10.32
CA LEU A 66 -15.50 8.38 -9.30
C LEU A 66 -16.10 8.23 -7.91
N VAL A 67 -15.23 8.02 -6.95
CA VAL A 67 -15.55 8.02 -5.53
C VAL A 67 -14.71 9.07 -4.81
N ARG A 68 -15.38 9.93 -4.03
CA ARG A 68 -14.75 10.80 -3.03
C ARG A 68 -14.94 10.18 -1.67
N PHE A 69 -13.91 10.18 -0.86
CA PHE A 69 -13.94 9.58 0.48
C PHE A 69 -12.92 10.23 1.39
N SER A 70 -13.13 10.11 2.68
CA SER A 70 -12.22 10.58 3.72
C SER A 70 -11.59 9.41 4.46
N VAL A 71 -10.35 9.60 4.93
CA VAL A 71 -9.56 8.60 5.66
C VAL A 71 -8.89 9.27 6.85
N HIS A 72 -8.87 8.56 7.99
CA HIS A 72 -8.02 8.89 9.11
C HIS A 72 -6.75 8.01 9.05
N PRO A 73 -5.60 8.52 8.55
CA PRO A 73 -4.40 7.70 8.35
C PRO A 73 -3.81 7.17 9.65
N ILE A 74 -4.05 7.90 10.76
CA ILE A 74 -3.52 7.57 12.08
C ILE A 74 -4.58 6.81 12.87
N GLN A 75 -4.21 5.61 13.29
CA GLN A 75 -5.07 4.78 14.12
C GLN A 75 -5.40 5.47 15.46
N ARG A 76 -6.67 5.40 15.89
CA ARG A 76 -7.19 6.01 17.14
C ARG A 76 -7.11 7.55 17.19
N ARG A 77 -6.91 8.22 16.07
CA ARG A 77 -7.00 9.67 15.95
C ARG A 77 -7.96 10.03 14.83
N ALA A 78 -8.82 11.00 15.08
CA ALA A 78 -9.70 11.56 14.04
C ALA A 78 -8.97 12.56 13.14
N GLU A 79 -7.86 13.11 13.60
CA GLU A 79 -7.07 14.07 12.82
C GLU A 79 -5.59 13.65 12.72
N PRO A 80 -4.91 14.01 11.61
CA PRO A 80 -5.47 14.66 10.41
C PRO A 80 -6.36 13.71 9.62
N SER A 81 -7.42 14.27 9.00
CA SER A 81 -8.23 13.62 7.98
C SER A 81 -7.67 13.91 6.59
N VAL A 82 -7.72 12.97 5.71
CA VAL A 82 -7.32 13.11 4.29
C VAL A 82 -8.53 12.79 3.43
N THR A 83 -8.93 13.73 2.58
CA THR A 83 -9.96 13.49 1.56
C THR A 83 -9.28 13.18 0.23
N ALA A 84 -9.72 12.13 -0.43
CA ALA A 84 -9.20 11.68 -1.71
C ALA A 84 -10.32 11.42 -2.72
N GLU A 85 -9.99 11.48 -4.00
CA GLU A 85 -10.85 11.06 -5.11
C GLU A 85 -10.11 10.00 -5.93
N ALA A 86 -10.85 9.00 -6.40
CA ALA A 86 -10.32 7.99 -7.29
C ALA A 86 -11.40 7.49 -8.26
N GLU A 87 -10.99 6.94 -9.40
CA GLU A 87 -11.89 6.25 -10.31
C GLU A 87 -12.27 4.88 -9.72
N VAL A 88 -13.54 4.54 -9.81
CA VAL A 88 -14.05 3.23 -9.37
C VAL A 88 -13.75 2.21 -10.47
N LEU A 89 -12.93 1.21 -10.13
CA LEU A 89 -12.65 0.08 -11.01
C LEU A 89 -13.89 -0.81 -11.16
N GLU A 90 -14.51 -1.17 -10.04
CA GLU A 90 -15.69 -2.02 -9.97
C GLU A 90 -16.40 -1.87 -8.62
N PHE A 91 -17.59 -2.45 -8.52
CA PHE A 91 -18.26 -2.68 -7.24
C PHE A 91 -18.19 -4.17 -6.88
N ARG A 92 -17.65 -4.47 -5.70
CA ARG A 92 -17.43 -5.85 -5.25
C ARG A 92 -18.34 -6.18 -4.07
N ARG A 93 -19.03 -7.33 -4.16
CA ARG A 93 -19.77 -7.90 -3.04
C ARG A 93 -18.77 -8.50 -2.05
N VAL A 94 -18.77 -7.98 -0.83
CA VAL A 94 -17.88 -8.44 0.24
C VAL A 94 -18.73 -8.98 1.39
N LYS A 95 -18.49 -10.24 1.73
CA LYS A 95 -19.13 -10.88 2.89
C LYS A 95 -18.28 -10.57 4.13
N SER A 96 -18.90 -10.00 5.16
CA SER A 96 -18.26 -9.80 6.46
C SER A 96 -18.15 -11.13 7.23
N SER A 97 -17.35 -11.16 8.28
CA SER A 97 -17.26 -12.31 9.20
C SER A 97 -18.61 -12.64 9.85
N GLY A 98 -19.49 -11.66 10.01
CA GLY A 98 -20.88 -11.87 10.51
C GLY A 98 -21.88 -12.28 9.44
N GLY A 99 -21.43 -12.61 8.19
CA GLY A 99 -22.28 -13.09 7.12
C GLY A 99 -22.99 -12.02 6.28
N HIS A 100 -22.93 -10.75 6.67
CA HIS A 100 -23.54 -9.65 5.92
C HIS A 100 -22.77 -9.36 4.63
N VAL A 101 -23.51 -9.25 3.52
CA VAL A 101 -22.95 -8.90 2.21
C VAL A 101 -23.16 -7.42 1.96
N THR A 102 -22.08 -6.70 1.69
CA THR A 102 -22.11 -5.28 1.29
C THR A 102 -21.48 -5.09 -0.06
N LEU A 103 -22.05 -4.19 -0.87
CA LEU A 103 -21.46 -3.76 -2.14
C LEU A 103 -20.50 -2.61 -1.84
N ARG A 104 -19.24 -2.75 -2.26
CA ARG A 104 -18.18 -1.79 -1.95
C ARG A 104 -17.46 -1.34 -3.21
N PRO A 105 -17.14 -0.05 -3.35
CA PRO A 105 -16.31 0.42 -4.44
C PRO A 105 -14.87 -0.11 -4.27
N VAL A 106 -14.29 -0.51 -5.39
CA VAL A 106 -12.87 -0.91 -5.51
C VAL A 106 -12.18 0.11 -6.38
N ILE A 107 -11.05 0.60 -5.93
CA ILE A 107 -10.18 1.51 -6.67
C ILE A 107 -8.83 0.84 -6.92
N VAL A 108 -8.07 1.34 -7.89
CA VAL A 108 -6.65 1.02 -8.06
C VAL A 108 -5.84 2.20 -7.57
N THR A 109 -4.82 1.94 -6.76
CA THR A 109 -3.89 2.96 -6.27
C THR A 109 -2.52 2.36 -6.01
N GLU A 110 -1.49 3.18 -6.02
CA GLU A 110 -0.15 2.74 -5.63
C GLU A 110 -0.02 2.60 -4.11
N VAL A 111 0.60 1.51 -3.70
CA VAL A 111 1.10 1.32 -2.33
C VAL A 111 2.61 1.38 -2.30
N GLU A 112 3.17 2.02 -1.28
CA GLU A 112 4.61 2.03 -1.00
C GLU A 112 4.90 1.28 0.31
N LEU A 113 5.78 0.27 0.23
CA LEU A 113 6.26 -0.51 1.36
C LEU A 113 7.74 -0.85 1.15
N LEU A 114 8.59 -0.63 2.15
CA LEU A 114 10.04 -0.88 2.07
C LEU A 114 10.72 -0.18 0.87
N GLY A 115 10.25 1.03 0.51
CA GLY A 115 10.79 1.80 -0.62
C GLY A 115 10.37 1.28 -2.01
N ARG A 116 9.55 0.25 -2.09
CA ARG A 116 8.98 -0.28 -3.33
C ARG A 116 7.58 0.26 -3.53
N ARG A 117 7.21 0.55 -4.78
CA ARG A 117 5.86 1.00 -5.17
C ARG A 117 5.27 0.06 -6.21
N TRP A 118 3.98 -0.21 -6.08
CA TRP A 118 3.23 -0.99 -7.06
C TRP A 118 1.73 -0.74 -6.92
N PRO A 119 0.96 -0.91 -8.00
CA PRO A 119 -0.48 -0.77 -7.96
C PRO A 119 -1.13 -1.94 -7.21
N ILE A 120 -2.18 -1.63 -6.45
CA ILE A 120 -3.03 -2.60 -5.77
C ILE A 120 -4.50 -2.27 -5.98
N GLU A 121 -5.34 -3.31 -5.96
CA GLU A 121 -6.78 -3.13 -5.77
C GLU A 121 -7.07 -2.85 -4.29
N LEU A 122 -7.83 -1.81 -4.05
CA LEU A 122 -8.16 -1.34 -2.70
C LEU A 122 -9.67 -1.18 -2.57
N THR A 123 -10.28 -2.00 -1.72
CA THR A 123 -11.70 -1.93 -1.38
C THR A 123 -11.92 -0.87 -0.32
N LEU A 124 -12.82 0.08 -0.56
CA LEU A 124 -13.23 1.07 0.43
C LEU A 124 -14.32 0.48 1.32
N ALA A 125 -14.12 0.51 2.62
CA ALA A 125 -15.03 -0.11 3.58
C ALA A 125 -15.09 0.68 4.89
N ASN A 126 -16.25 0.77 5.50
CA ASN A 126 -16.34 1.22 6.88
C ASN A 126 -15.77 0.12 7.79
N ARG A 127 -14.71 0.42 8.52
CA ARG A 127 -13.99 -0.49 9.41
C ARG A 127 -13.77 0.10 10.80
N ASP A 128 -14.64 0.96 11.26
CA ASP A 128 -14.52 1.66 12.55
C ASP A 128 -14.30 0.72 13.73
N SER A 129 -14.93 -0.45 13.72
CA SER A 129 -14.80 -1.46 14.76
C SER A 129 -13.49 -2.26 14.72
N MET A 130 -12.63 -2.06 13.69
CA MET A 130 -11.42 -2.86 13.52
C MET A 130 -10.17 -2.13 13.96
N GLY A 131 -9.24 -2.86 14.59
CA GLY A 131 -7.99 -2.34 15.13
C GLY A 131 -7.00 -1.77 14.09
N PHE A 132 -7.22 -1.98 12.79
CA PHE A 132 -6.38 -1.47 11.70
C PHE A 132 -7.22 -0.74 10.65
N ARG A 133 -6.80 0.45 10.29
CA ARG A 133 -7.43 1.25 9.23
C ARG A 133 -7.21 0.65 7.84
N MET A 134 -6.16 -0.15 7.65
CA MET A 134 -5.85 -0.79 6.38
C MET A 134 -5.49 -2.27 6.57
N LEU A 135 -5.95 -3.09 5.64
CA LEU A 135 -5.46 -4.45 5.41
C LEU A 135 -4.75 -4.52 4.07
N LEU A 136 -3.58 -5.13 4.06
CA LEU A 136 -2.85 -5.44 2.83
C LEU A 136 -3.07 -6.92 2.50
N GLY A 137 -3.89 -7.18 1.50
CA GLY A 137 -4.34 -8.53 1.14
C GLY A 137 -3.26 -9.35 0.42
N ARG A 138 -3.52 -10.65 0.27
CA ARG A 138 -2.59 -11.62 -0.31
C ARG A 138 -2.09 -11.21 -1.70
N GLU A 139 -2.94 -10.69 -2.58
CA GLU A 139 -2.54 -10.30 -3.93
C GLU A 139 -1.54 -9.14 -3.94
N ALA A 140 -1.60 -8.27 -2.95
CA ALA A 140 -0.66 -7.15 -2.84
C ALA A 140 0.76 -7.59 -2.43
N VAL A 141 0.89 -8.67 -1.66
CA VAL A 141 2.18 -9.10 -1.05
C VAL A 141 2.78 -10.35 -1.71
N ARG A 142 1.96 -11.20 -2.35
CA ARG A 142 2.44 -12.44 -2.95
C ARG A 142 3.53 -12.18 -3.97
N ARG A 143 4.55 -13.07 -4.01
CA ARG A 143 5.73 -12.97 -4.90
C ARG A 143 6.62 -11.74 -4.68
N ARG A 144 6.23 -10.81 -3.78
CA ARG A 144 7.02 -9.60 -3.46
C ARG A 144 7.76 -9.71 -2.14
N PHE A 145 7.12 -10.35 -1.16
CA PHE A 145 7.61 -10.40 0.21
C PHE A 145 7.47 -11.80 0.81
N LEU A 146 8.34 -12.10 1.77
CA LEU A 146 8.14 -13.15 2.78
C LEU A 146 7.52 -12.48 4.00
N ILE A 147 6.68 -13.21 4.74
CA ILE A 147 5.97 -12.66 5.91
C ILE A 147 6.47 -13.38 7.14
N ASP A 148 6.99 -12.62 8.09
CA ASP A 148 7.32 -13.10 9.43
C ASP A 148 6.18 -12.71 10.41
N PRO A 149 5.35 -13.67 10.84
CA PRO A 149 4.23 -13.39 11.71
C PRO A 149 4.64 -13.00 13.15
N GLY A 150 5.90 -13.23 13.53
CA GLY A 150 6.43 -12.87 14.84
C GLY A 150 6.96 -11.43 14.92
N ARG A 151 7.11 -10.74 13.80
CA ARG A 151 7.72 -9.40 13.72
C ARG A 151 6.79 -8.33 13.21
N SER A 152 7.13 -7.07 13.50
CA SER A 152 6.33 -5.90 13.13
C SER A 152 7.23 -4.75 12.69
N TYR A 153 6.76 -3.95 11.74
CA TYR A 153 7.40 -2.69 11.31
C TYR A 153 8.85 -2.87 10.86
N LEU A 154 9.13 -3.92 10.08
CA LEU A 154 10.46 -4.19 9.53
C LEU A 154 10.90 -3.13 8.52
N GLY A 155 9.93 -2.43 7.91
CA GLY A 155 10.15 -1.26 7.05
C GLY A 155 10.55 0.01 7.81
N GLY A 156 10.74 -0.06 9.12
CA GLY A 156 11.09 1.07 9.98
C GLY A 156 9.90 1.80 10.56
N ASP A 157 10.16 2.61 11.57
CA ASP A 157 9.16 3.41 12.26
C ASP A 157 8.78 4.66 11.43
N ARG A 158 7.57 5.18 11.63
CA ARG A 158 7.06 6.42 11.03
C ARG A 158 8.02 7.60 11.22
N GLY A 159 8.74 7.67 12.34
CA GLY A 159 9.71 8.71 12.64
C GLY A 159 10.96 8.66 11.74
N ARG A 160 11.44 7.49 11.35
CA ARG A 160 12.59 7.32 10.47
C ARG A 160 12.32 7.80 9.03
N ARG A 161 11.12 7.53 8.49
CA ARG A 161 10.73 7.99 7.14
C ARG A 161 10.64 9.52 7.05
N ARG A 162 10.22 10.19 8.12
CA ARG A 162 10.14 11.67 8.18
C ARG A 162 11.52 12.33 8.26
N ARG A 163 12.51 11.68 8.88
CA ARG A 163 13.91 12.16 8.95
C ARG A 163 14.64 12.02 7.60
N GLN A 164 14.39 10.95 6.85
CA GLN A 164 15.02 10.74 5.53
C GLN A 164 14.49 11.70 4.45
N LYS A 165 13.34 12.34 4.64
CA LYS A 165 12.71 13.27 3.70
C LYS A 165 13.01 14.75 3.98
N ARG A 166 13.82 15.08 5.02
CA ARG A 166 14.36 16.44 5.18
C ARG A 166 15.63 16.53 4.34
N PRO A 167 15.66 17.36 3.27
CA PRO A 167 16.92 17.69 2.62
C PRO A 167 17.79 18.33 3.69
N SER A 168 19.06 17.95 3.73
CA SER A 168 20.10 18.66 4.46
C SER A 168 20.09 20.11 3.98
N GLY A 169 19.39 20.96 4.69
CA GLY A 169 19.37 22.41 4.48
C GLY A 169 20.71 22.95 4.90
N ASP A 170 21.39 23.33 3.93
CA ASP A 170 22.17 24.52 3.67
C ASP A 170 22.89 25.16 4.83
N GLY A 171 24.21 25.26 4.57
CA GLY A 171 25.18 25.94 5.40
C GLY A 171 24.80 27.38 5.68
N ARG A 172 24.86 27.76 6.93
CA ARG A 172 25.03 29.12 7.31
C ARG A 172 26.47 29.50 7.00
N GLU A 173 26.65 30.32 5.99
CA GLU A 173 27.83 31.19 5.89
C GLU A 173 27.66 32.27 6.93
N ASP A 174 28.47 32.18 8.00
CA ASP A 174 28.81 33.32 8.83
C ASP A 174 29.81 34.15 8.04
N SER A 175 29.45 35.39 7.76
CA SER A 175 30.36 36.46 7.33
C SER A 175 30.16 37.62 8.24
N ASP A 176 31.24 37.91 8.95
CA ASP A 176 31.68 39.20 9.55
C ASP A 176 30.64 40.19 10.01
#